data_663c607492180860a8d1ef1aefa782ef
#
_entry.id   663c607492180860a8d1ef1aefa782ef
#
_cell.length_a   1.000
_cell.length_b   1.000
_cell.length_c   1.000
_cell.angle_alpha   90.00
_cell.angle_beta   90.00
_cell.angle_gamma   90.00
#
_symmetry.space_group_name_H-M   'P 1'
#
loop_
_entity.id
_entity.type
_entity.pdbx_description
1 polymer ?
#
loop_
_entity_poly.entity_id
_entity_poly.type
_entity_poly.pdbx_seq_one_letter_code
_entity_poly.pdbx_strand_id
1 'polypeptide(L)'
;MRNSIGRRQFLCGCCAVLGAAALPGRVSAAGDPEIVPIEFASFHDQTFSNEYLQFMNVTIPPGQIAAYHRHTRDFAQVYMAVSDAEGTPLGGKSVITPRKVGEVLFTNYTKQPAVHQVANVGASEFRIMGFEIFDSQPGRFSPLARPAPYVSVMDNHRVQAWRLILPPGEVAPPMQQAAPGVRIVVQGGELVEGVQGKPDHKLNLKYGDFAWQNAGPVRTMRNAGKSTVELVEFELK
;
A
#
# COMPACT_ATOMS: atom_id res chain seq x y z
N MET A 1 21.01 55.23 58.07
CA MET A 1 21.46 56.64 57.85
C MET A 1 20.93 57.13 56.51
N ARG A 2 20.15 58.17 56.61
CA ARG A 2 19.86 59.27 55.66
C ARG A 2 19.36 58.86 54.24
N ASN A 3 18.07 59.09 53.92
CA ASN A 3 17.43 60.31 53.43
C ASN A 3 17.98 60.74 52.07
N SER A 4 17.23 61.03 51.01
CA SER A 4 16.10 62.00 50.88
C SER A 4 15.53 61.86 49.45
N ILE A 5 14.23 61.83 49.26
CA ILE A 5 13.31 62.92 48.84
C ILE A 5 13.76 63.69 47.59
N GLY A 6 12.89 63.73 46.57
CA GLY A 6 12.92 64.79 45.58
C GLY A 6 12.08 64.58 44.35
N ARG A 7 10.83 64.91 44.47
CA ARG A 7 9.95 65.81 43.64
C ARG A 7 9.56 65.47 42.23
N ARG A 8 8.27 65.48 42.12
CA ARG A 8 7.35 65.57 40.97
C ARG A 8 7.74 66.68 39.98
N GLN A 9 7.53 66.38 38.69
CA GLN A 9 6.97 67.37 37.76
C GLN A 9 6.08 66.67 36.72
N PHE A 10 4.85 67.18 36.63
CA PHE A 10 3.91 66.95 35.57
C PHE A 10 4.31 67.73 34.34
N LEU A 11 4.23 67.11 33.15
CA LEU A 11 3.98 67.86 31.94
C LEU A 11 3.13 67.02 30.97
N CYS A 12 2.06 67.62 30.63
CA CYS A 12 1.02 67.23 29.65
C CYS A 12 1.59 67.32 28.25
N GLY A 13 1.15 66.45 27.35
CA GLY A 13 1.20 66.87 25.97
C GLY A 13 1.30 65.76 24.92
N CYS A 14 0.23 65.71 24.15
CA CYS A 14 0.14 65.25 22.77
C CYS A 14 0.00 63.76 22.50
N CYS A 15 -1.25 63.37 22.32
CA CYS A 15 -1.66 62.19 21.54
C CYS A 15 -1.11 62.30 20.12
N ALA A 16 -0.13 61.46 19.80
CA ALA A 16 0.17 61.12 18.42
C ALA A 16 -0.43 59.74 18.11
N VAL A 17 -1.50 59.75 17.37
CA VAL A 17 -2.10 58.54 16.80
C VAL A 17 -1.16 58.06 15.67
N LEU A 18 -0.26 57.13 15.97
CA LEU A 18 0.47 56.40 14.96
C LEU A 18 -0.46 55.36 14.36
N GLY A 19 -1.01 55.66 13.19
CA GLY A 19 -1.66 54.70 12.32
C GLY A 19 -0.69 53.56 11.98
N ALA A 20 -0.89 52.37 12.55
CA ALA A 20 -0.23 51.17 12.09
C ALA A 20 -0.76 50.85 10.70
N ALA A 21 -0.01 51.22 9.67
CA ALA A 21 -0.21 50.67 8.33
C ALA A 21 0.02 49.17 8.41
N ALA A 22 -1.07 48.39 8.35
CA ALA A 22 -0.99 46.98 8.15
C ALA A 22 -0.29 46.72 6.81
N LEU A 23 0.94 46.27 6.85
CA LEU A 23 1.62 45.74 5.67
C LEU A 23 0.75 44.59 5.15
N PRO A 24 0.42 44.54 3.84
CA PRO A 24 -0.26 43.38 3.29
C PRO A 24 0.65 42.18 3.54
N GLY A 25 0.17 41.24 4.36
CA GLY A 25 0.83 39.99 4.55
C GLY A 25 1.08 39.38 3.17
N ARG A 26 2.33 39.17 2.82
CA ARG A 26 2.67 38.34 1.66
C ARG A 26 2.02 36.98 1.92
N VAL A 27 0.91 36.69 1.25
CA VAL A 27 0.45 35.33 1.05
C VAL A 27 1.58 34.69 0.24
N SER A 28 2.42 33.90 0.90
CA SER A 28 3.35 33.03 0.22
C SER A 28 2.47 32.14 -0.63
N ALA A 29 2.52 32.26 -1.94
CA ALA A 29 1.90 31.29 -2.82
C ALA A 29 2.49 29.94 -2.38
N ALA A 30 1.64 29.03 -1.92
CA ALA A 30 2.05 27.65 -1.67
C ALA A 30 2.63 27.17 -3.00
N GLY A 31 3.93 26.89 -3.03
CA GLY A 31 4.58 26.35 -4.22
C GLY A 31 3.86 25.06 -4.63
N ASP A 32 3.96 24.70 -5.89
CA ASP A 32 3.42 23.43 -6.37
C ASP A 32 3.94 22.30 -5.46
N PRO A 33 3.07 21.32 -5.11
CA PRO A 33 3.48 20.21 -4.25
C PRO A 33 4.61 19.42 -4.91
N GLU A 34 5.57 18.99 -4.12
CA GLU A 34 6.62 18.09 -4.58
C GLU A 34 5.99 16.75 -5.00
N ILE A 35 6.34 16.28 -6.20
CA ILE A 35 5.87 15.01 -6.75
C ILE A 35 7.05 14.06 -6.83
N VAL A 36 6.98 12.95 -6.10
CA VAL A 36 8.03 11.94 -6.09
C VAL A 36 7.63 10.70 -6.89
N PRO A 37 8.58 9.89 -7.41
CA PRO A 37 8.28 8.52 -7.82
C PRO A 37 7.70 7.72 -6.65
N ILE A 38 6.85 6.72 -6.95
CA ILE A 38 6.14 5.97 -5.91
C ILE A 38 7.08 5.33 -4.88
N GLU A 39 8.23 4.84 -5.32
CA GLU A 39 9.24 4.19 -4.47
C GLU A 39 9.91 5.14 -3.46
N PHE A 40 9.76 6.45 -3.64
CA PHE A 40 10.27 7.48 -2.72
C PHE A 40 9.16 8.16 -1.92
N ALA A 41 7.91 7.77 -2.13
CA ALA A 41 6.80 8.31 -1.36
C ALA A 41 6.90 7.87 0.11
N SER A 42 6.58 8.78 1.04
CA SER A 42 6.51 8.44 2.45
C SER A 42 5.54 7.29 2.69
N PHE A 43 5.87 6.41 3.65
CA PHE A 43 5.09 5.22 4.00
C PHE A 43 5.04 4.12 2.93
N HIS A 44 5.87 4.21 1.87
CA HIS A 44 5.98 3.21 0.80
C HIS A 44 7.32 2.48 0.93
N ASP A 45 7.33 1.34 1.61
CA ASP A 45 8.54 0.53 1.77
C ASP A 45 8.69 -0.42 0.58
N GLN A 46 9.66 -0.14 -0.29
CA GLN A 46 10.05 -1.09 -1.33
C GLN A 46 10.80 -2.25 -0.69
N THR A 47 10.15 -3.40 -0.58
CA THR A 47 10.68 -4.57 0.14
C THR A 47 11.32 -5.61 -0.77
N PHE A 48 11.02 -5.57 -2.07
CA PHE A 48 11.55 -6.51 -3.05
C PHE A 48 11.47 -5.90 -4.46
N SER A 49 12.45 -6.23 -5.30
CA SER A 49 12.43 -5.90 -6.73
C SER A 49 13.18 -6.95 -7.54
N ASN A 50 12.71 -7.23 -8.74
CA ASN A 50 13.37 -8.06 -9.74
C ASN A 50 13.11 -7.52 -11.17
N GLU A 51 13.43 -8.29 -12.19
CA GLU A 51 13.23 -7.89 -13.58
C GLU A 51 11.74 -7.70 -13.98
N TYR A 52 10.78 -8.25 -13.21
CA TYR A 52 9.36 -8.25 -13.54
C TYR A 52 8.58 -7.18 -12.79
N LEU A 53 8.94 -6.90 -11.55
CA LEU A 53 8.15 -6.03 -10.68
C LEU A 53 8.97 -5.43 -9.52
N GLN A 54 8.43 -4.36 -8.94
CA GLN A 54 8.83 -3.90 -7.60
C GLN A 54 7.64 -4.03 -6.64
N PHE A 55 7.90 -4.64 -5.50
CA PHE A 55 6.92 -4.91 -4.47
C PHE A 55 7.06 -3.93 -3.32
N MET A 56 5.93 -3.39 -2.86
CA MET A 56 5.86 -2.38 -1.82
C MET A 56 4.88 -2.78 -0.72
N ASN A 57 5.27 -2.49 0.51
CA ASN A 57 4.41 -2.49 1.67
C ASN A 57 4.11 -1.04 2.04
N VAL A 58 2.88 -0.60 1.80
CA VAL A 58 2.44 0.77 2.10
C VAL A 58 1.69 0.73 3.43
N THR A 59 2.17 1.48 4.42
CA THR A 59 1.58 1.51 5.76
C THR A 59 1.44 2.95 6.22
N ILE A 60 0.20 3.48 6.22
CA ILE A 60 -0.08 4.86 6.60
C ILE A 60 -0.77 4.88 7.96
N PRO A 61 -0.10 5.35 9.03
CA PRO A 61 -0.70 5.48 10.36
C PRO A 61 -1.87 6.48 10.38
N PRO A 62 -2.75 6.43 11.39
CA PRO A 62 -3.82 7.41 11.56
C PRO A 62 -3.29 8.85 11.56
N GLY A 63 -3.98 9.73 10.83
CA GLY A 63 -3.65 11.14 10.72
C GLY A 63 -2.42 11.47 9.85
N GLN A 64 -1.79 10.48 9.22
CA GLN A 64 -0.64 10.69 8.34
C GLN A 64 -1.05 10.81 6.88
N ILE A 65 -0.22 11.52 6.10
CA ILE A 65 -0.42 11.80 4.68
C ILE A 65 0.83 11.36 3.93
N ALA A 66 0.69 10.48 2.96
CA ALA A 66 1.75 10.16 2.03
C ALA A 66 2.00 11.34 1.07
N ALA A 67 3.25 11.52 0.63
CA ALA A 67 3.59 12.53 -0.36
C ALA A 67 2.83 12.34 -1.68
N TYR A 68 2.64 13.42 -2.46
CA TYR A 68 2.21 13.26 -3.84
C TYR A 68 3.20 12.40 -4.59
N HIS A 69 2.72 11.32 -5.18
CA HIS A 69 3.55 10.38 -5.92
C HIS A 69 2.94 10.03 -7.27
N ARG A 70 3.81 9.60 -8.17
CA ARG A 70 3.45 9.31 -9.56
C ARG A 70 3.47 7.82 -9.82
N HIS A 71 2.37 7.36 -10.44
CA HIS A 71 2.26 6.03 -11.02
C HIS A 71 2.32 6.12 -12.55
N THR A 72 3.20 5.34 -13.16
CA THR A 72 3.33 5.21 -14.63
C THR A 72 3.28 3.76 -15.09
N ARG A 73 3.24 2.82 -14.16
CA ARG A 73 3.19 1.38 -14.41
C ARG A 73 1.97 0.76 -13.75
N ASP A 74 1.48 -0.30 -14.38
CA ASP A 74 0.35 -1.06 -13.85
C ASP A 74 0.63 -1.54 -12.43
N PHE A 75 -0.38 -1.40 -11.57
CA PHE A 75 -0.25 -1.67 -10.15
C PHE A 75 -1.32 -2.67 -9.68
N ALA A 76 -0.89 -3.76 -9.08
CA ALA A 76 -1.76 -4.74 -8.42
C ALA A 76 -1.53 -4.74 -6.92
N GLN A 77 -2.60 -4.86 -6.12
CA GLN A 77 -2.50 -4.74 -4.67
C GLN A 77 -3.56 -5.55 -3.92
N VAL A 78 -3.26 -5.82 -2.65
CA VAL A 78 -4.18 -6.38 -1.65
C VAL A 78 -4.31 -5.41 -0.49
N TYR A 79 -5.53 -5.13 -0.05
CA TYR A 79 -5.79 -4.35 1.16
C TYR A 79 -5.57 -5.23 2.38
N MET A 80 -4.56 -4.89 3.20
CA MET A 80 -4.18 -5.66 4.39
C MET A 80 -4.87 -5.12 5.65
N ALA A 81 -4.89 -3.81 5.84
CA ALA A 81 -5.67 -3.13 6.86
C ALA A 81 -6.43 -1.96 6.23
N VAL A 82 -7.64 -1.72 6.69
CA VAL A 82 -8.51 -0.69 6.12
C VAL A 82 -8.83 0.38 7.16
N SER A 83 -8.88 1.60 6.68
CA SER A 83 -9.24 2.80 7.41
C SER A 83 -9.92 3.76 6.44
N ASP A 84 -10.41 4.91 6.90
CA ASP A 84 -10.87 5.97 6.02
C ASP A 84 -9.65 6.61 5.34
N ALA A 85 -9.27 6.04 4.20
CA ALA A 85 -8.17 6.53 3.39
C ALA A 85 -8.73 7.45 2.28
N GLU A 86 -8.28 8.69 2.31
CA GLU A 86 -8.66 9.74 1.37
C GLU A 86 -7.63 9.86 0.26
N GLY A 87 -8.01 9.49 -0.95
CA GLY A 87 -7.19 9.66 -2.15
C GLY A 87 -7.43 11.03 -2.78
N THR A 88 -6.37 11.79 -3.01
CA THR A 88 -6.45 13.13 -3.62
C THR A 88 -5.62 13.17 -4.91
N PRO A 89 -6.24 13.14 -6.09
CA PRO A 89 -5.55 13.40 -7.35
C PRO A 89 -4.93 14.79 -7.37
N LEU A 90 -3.79 14.97 -8.03
CA LEU A 90 -3.17 16.29 -8.19
C LEU A 90 -4.14 17.26 -8.88
N GLY A 91 -4.43 18.38 -8.22
CA GLY A 91 -5.40 19.37 -8.71
C GLY A 91 -6.87 18.91 -8.66
N GLY A 92 -7.15 17.71 -8.13
CA GLY A 92 -8.50 17.16 -8.02
C GLY A 92 -9.09 17.28 -6.62
N LYS A 93 -10.28 16.68 -6.45
CA LYS A 93 -10.96 16.59 -5.15
C LYS A 93 -10.62 15.30 -4.46
N SER A 94 -10.48 15.34 -3.14
CA SER A 94 -10.31 14.19 -2.29
C SER A 94 -11.55 13.29 -2.28
N VAL A 95 -11.31 11.97 -2.26
CA VAL A 95 -12.37 10.97 -2.21
C VAL A 95 -11.96 9.84 -1.27
N ILE A 96 -12.86 9.47 -0.35
CA ILE A 96 -12.75 8.26 0.46
C ILE A 96 -13.50 7.14 -0.26
N THR A 97 -12.79 6.07 -0.58
CA THR A 97 -13.39 4.86 -1.17
C THR A 97 -13.34 3.72 -0.16
N PRO A 98 -14.49 3.27 0.38
CA PRO A 98 -14.52 2.15 1.32
C PRO A 98 -13.90 0.89 0.71
N ARG A 99 -13.10 0.18 1.51
CA ARG A 99 -12.39 -1.04 1.11
C ARG A 99 -12.59 -2.13 2.16
N LYS A 100 -12.24 -3.36 1.79
CA LYS A 100 -12.30 -4.53 2.69
C LYS A 100 -10.92 -5.17 2.78
N VAL A 101 -10.61 -5.72 3.96
CA VAL A 101 -9.40 -6.56 4.13
C VAL A 101 -9.46 -7.74 3.17
N GLY A 102 -8.35 -8.04 2.52
CA GLY A 102 -8.25 -9.06 1.49
C GLY A 102 -8.77 -8.64 0.12
N GLU A 103 -9.36 -7.45 -0.05
CA GLU A 103 -9.78 -6.95 -1.37
C GLU A 103 -8.57 -6.80 -2.29
N VAL A 104 -8.72 -7.28 -3.52
CA VAL A 104 -7.69 -7.20 -4.57
C VAL A 104 -8.08 -6.12 -5.57
N LEU A 105 -7.15 -5.23 -5.87
CA LEU A 105 -7.36 -4.17 -6.84
C LEU A 105 -6.21 -4.14 -7.86
N PHE A 106 -6.56 -3.82 -9.11
CA PHE A 106 -5.63 -3.52 -10.19
C PHE A 106 -5.93 -2.16 -10.79
N THR A 107 -4.90 -1.37 -11.04
CA THR A 107 -5.03 -0.09 -11.71
C THR A 107 -4.10 -0.04 -12.92
N ASN A 108 -4.67 0.24 -14.10
CA ASN A 108 -3.93 0.32 -15.35
C ASN A 108 -3.32 1.71 -15.52
N TYR A 109 -2.23 1.95 -14.78
CA TYR A 109 -1.50 3.22 -14.85
C TYR A 109 -0.63 3.35 -16.10
N THR A 110 -0.32 2.26 -16.77
CA THR A 110 0.34 2.32 -18.09
C THR A 110 -0.55 3.02 -19.10
N LYS A 111 -1.85 2.74 -19.08
CA LYS A 111 -2.82 3.41 -19.95
C LYS A 111 -3.19 4.80 -19.47
N GLN A 112 -3.29 5.00 -18.18
CA GLN A 112 -3.70 6.25 -17.54
C GLN A 112 -2.80 6.58 -16.35
N PRO A 113 -1.62 7.14 -16.60
CA PRO A 113 -0.73 7.60 -15.52
C PRO A 113 -1.44 8.55 -14.56
N ALA A 114 -1.11 8.47 -13.29
CA ALA A 114 -1.73 9.31 -12.28
C ALA A 114 -0.71 9.86 -11.29
N VAL A 115 -1.05 11.04 -10.75
CA VAL A 115 -0.36 11.63 -9.60
C VAL A 115 -1.40 11.84 -8.51
N HIS A 116 -1.16 11.26 -7.35
CA HIS A 116 -2.04 11.42 -6.21
C HIS A 116 -1.27 11.38 -4.87
N GLN A 117 -1.95 11.78 -3.83
CA GLN A 117 -1.55 11.51 -2.44
C GLN A 117 -2.65 10.70 -1.75
N VAL A 118 -2.29 10.04 -0.65
CA VAL A 118 -3.23 9.31 0.20
C VAL A 118 -3.06 9.78 1.64
N ALA A 119 -4.17 10.21 2.25
CA ALA A 119 -4.24 10.56 3.67
C ALA A 119 -5.05 9.51 4.42
N ASN A 120 -4.55 9.01 5.53
CA ASN A 120 -5.34 8.20 6.45
C ASN A 120 -6.05 9.13 7.43
N VAL A 121 -7.32 9.42 7.16
CA VAL A 121 -8.17 10.31 8.00
C VAL A 121 -8.98 9.52 9.03
N GLY A 122 -8.87 8.20 9.04
CA GLY A 122 -9.52 7.32 10.01
C GLY A 122 -8.69 7.09 11.27
N ALA A 123 -9.19 6.22 12.15
CA ALA A 123 -8.61 5.96 13.47
C ALA A 123 -7.73 4.69 13.54
N SER A 124 -7.68 3.89 12.47
CA SER A 124 -6.88 2.66 12.39
C SER A 124 -5.77 2.78 11.34
N GLU A 125 -4.85 1.84 11.32
CA GLU A 125 -3.84 1.74 10.26
C GLU A 125 -4.51 1.49 8.90
N PHE A 126 -4.03 2.17 7.87
CA PHE A 126 -4.29 1.82 6.48
C PHE A 126 -3.06 1.13 5.91
N ARG A 127 -3.24 -0.10 5.39
CA ARG A 127 -2.15 -0.89 4.85
C ARG A 127 -2.54 -1.60 3.57
N ILE A 128 -1.70 -1.47 2.56
CA ILE A 128 -1.76 -2.27 1.33
C ILE A 128 -0.42 -2.95 1.08
N MET A 129 -0.47 -4.11 0.45
CA MET A 129 0.70 -4.76 -0.14
C MET A 129 0.46 -4.86 -1.64
N GLY A 130 1.38 -4.34 -2.44
CA GLY A 130 1.18 -4.28 -3.88
C GLY A 130 2.48 -4.18 -4.65
N PHE A 131 2.37 -4.20 -5.97
CA PHE A 131 3.54 -4.15 -6.83
C PHE A 131 3.26 -3.43 -8.14
N GLU A 132 4.24 -2.66 -8.60
CA GLU A 132 4.30 -2.16 -9.98
C GLU A 132 4.89 -3.23 -10.89
N ILE A 133 4.32 -3.40 -12.08
CA ILE A 133 4.75 -4.37 -13.08
C ILE A 133 5.71 -3.68 -14.05
N PHE A 134 6.97 -4.14 -14.08
CA PHE A 134 8.01 -3.58 -14.95
C PHE A 134 7.93 -4.09 -16.38
N ASP A 135 7.49 -5.34 -16.54
CA ASP A 135 7.39 -5.92 -17.86
C ASP A 135 6.39 -5.14 -18.71
N SER A 136 6.85 -4.62 -19.83
CA SER A 136 6.04 -3.88 -20.80
C SER A 136 5.27 -4.78 -21.76
N GLN A 137 5.51 -6.09 -21.75
CA GLN A 137 4.92 -7.05 -22.68
C GLN A 137 3.81 -7.89 -22.01
N PRO A 138 2.54 -7.47 -22.05
CA PRO A 138 1.44 -8.30 -21.60
C PRO A 138 1.32 -9.56 -22.47
N GLY A 139 0.91 -10.68 -21.86
CA GLY A 139 0.74 -11.94 -22.56
C GLY A 139 2.00 -12.79 -22.71
N ARG A 140 3.08 -12.43 -22.03
CA ARG A 140 4.31 -13.24 -21.97
C ARG A 140 4.11 -14.59 -21.28
N PHE A 141 3.23 -14.62 -20.29
CA PHE A 141 2.91 -15.81 -19.50
C PHE A 141 1.44 -16.19 -19.64
N SER A 142 1.16 -17.47 -19.42
CA SER A 142 -0.20 -18.02 -19.51
C SER A 142 -0.51 -18.81 -18.23
N PRO A 143 -1.02 -18.13 -17.18
CA PRO A 143 -1.47 -18.79 -15.96
C PRO A 143 -2.51 -19.87 -16.23
N LEU A 144 -2.45 -20.98 -15.51
CA LEU A 144 -3.41 -22.05 -15.60
C LEU A 144 -4.57 -21.84 -14.62
N ALA A 145 -5.76 -22.29 -15.01
CA ALA A 145 -6.89 -22.33 -14.08
C ALA A 145 -6.57 -23.21 -12.87
N ARG A 146 -7.01 -22.79 -11.69
CA ARG A 146 -6.80 -23.52 -10.45
C ARG A 146 -8.08 -24.19 -9.97
N PRO A 147 -8.00 -25.42 -9.42
CA PRO A 147 -9.20 -26.10 -8.90
C PRO A 147 -9.66 -25.45 -7.58
N ALA A 148 -10.92 -25.69 -7.20
CA ALA A 148 -11.39 -25.33 -5.84
C ALA A 148 -10.46 -25.97 -4.78
N PRO A 149 -10.19 -25.31 -3.64
CA PRO A 149 -10.84 -24.10 -3.13
C PRO A 149 -10.20 -22.77 -3.57
N TYR A 150 -9.31 -22.76 -4.58
CA TYR A 150 -8.83 -21.51 -5.15
C TYR A 150 -9.98 -20.78 -5.86
N VAL A 151 -10.17 -19.50 -5.52
CA VAL A 151 -11.18 -18.65 -6.12
C VAL A 151 -10.47 -17.58 -6.94
N SER A 152 -10.79 -17.45 -8.24
CA SER A 152 -10.29 -16.34 -9.06
C SER A 152 -10.89 -15.03 -8.52
N VAL A 153 -10.03 -14.11 -8.11
CA VAL A 153 -10.42 -12.79 -7.56
C VAL A 153 -10.02 -11.66 -8.49
N MET A 154 -9.20 -11.95 -9.49
CA MET A 154 -8.81 -11.02 -10.55
C MET A 154 -8.34 -11.77 -11.77
N ASP A 155 -8.76 -11.30 -12.93
CA ASP A 155 -8.27 -11.76 -14.22
C ASP A 155 -8.30 -10.58 -15.22
N ASN A 156 -7.12 -10.13 -15.63
CA ASN A 156 -6.97 -9.03 -16.59
C ASN A 156 -5.78 -9.29 -17.53
N HIS A 157 -5.41 -8.31 -18.33
CA HIS A 157 -4.34 -8.43 -19.34
C HIS A 157 -2.91 -8.51 -18.75
N ARG A 158 -2.73 -8.24 -17.45
CA ARG A 158 -1.41 -8.21 -16.80
C ARG A 158 -1.22 -9.28 -15.75
N VAL A 159 -2.28 -9.60 -15.02
CA VAL A 159 -2.23 -10.52 -13.90
C VAL A 159 -3.49 -11.36 -13.84
N GLN A 160 -3.31 -12.55 -13.31
CA GLN A 160 -4.38 -13.35 -12.73
C GLN A 160 -4.10 -13.56 -11.25
N ALA A 161 -5.13 -13.45 -10.40
CA ALA A 161 -4.99 -13.66 -8.98
C ALA A 161 -6.05 -14.62 -8.45
N TRP A 162 -5.61 -15.46 -7.52
CA TRP A 162 -6.45 -16.40 -6.79
C TRP A 162 -6.38 -16.16 -5.30
N ARG A 163 -7.51 -16.34 -4.64
CA ARG A 163 -7.60 -16.42 -3.19
C ARG A 163 -7.69 -17.89 -2.79
N LEU A 164 -6.90 -18.27 -1.82
CA LEU A 164 -6.98 -19.55 -1.13
C LEU A 164 -7.34 -19.31 0.33
N ILE A 165 -8.48 -19.81 0.77
CA ILE A 165 -8.85 -19.87 2.19
C ILE A 165 -8.83 -21.35 2.58
N LEU A 166 -7.97 -21.69 3.54
CA LEU A 166 -7.72 -23.07 3.93
C LEU A 166 -7.92 -23.23 5.44
N PRO A 167 -9.09 -23.77 5.87
CA PRO A 167 -9.35 -24.09 7.27
C PRO A 167 -8.33 -25.09 7.86
N PRO A 168 -8.23 -25.21 9.20
CA PRO A 168 -7.38 -26.21 9.84
C PRO A 168 -7.62 -27.63 9.34
N GLY A 169 -6.54 -28.34 9.00
CA GLY A 169 -6.57 -29.71 8.50
C GLY A 169 -6.90 -29.87 7.02
N GLU A 170 -7.42 -28.84 6.37
CA GLU A 170 -7.81 -28.90 4.95
C GLU A 170 -6.61 -28.95 4.01
N VAL A 171 -6.82 -29.58 2.86
CA VAL A 171 -5.82 -29.75 1.79
C VAL A 171 -6.34 -29.12 0.51
N ALA A 172 -5.56 -28.21 -0.06
CA ALA A 172 -5.79 -27.75 -1.42
C ALA A 172 -5.29 -28.82 -2.43
N PRO A 173 -6.08 -29.13 -3.46
CA PRO A 173 -5.69 -30.12 -4.45
C PRO A 173 -4.43 -29.69 -5.21
N PRO A 174 -3.77 -30.64 -5.90
CA PRO A 174 -2.61 -30.33 -6.72
C PRO A 174 -2.87 -29.21 -7.73
N MET A 175 -1.99 -28.25 -7.78
CA MET A 175 -2.03 -27.15 -8.75
C MET A 175 -0.62 -26.83 -9.24
N GLN A 176 -0.53 -26.25 -10.44
CA GLN A 176 0.73 -25.81 -11.00
C GLN A 176 0.77 -24.27 -11.04
N GLN A 177 1.86 -23.70 -10.52
CA GLN A 177 2.23 -22.32 -10.77
C GLN A 177 2.83 -22.23 -12.18
N ALA A 178 2.03 -21.80 -13.16
CA ALA A 178 2.47 -21.81 -14.56
C ALA A 178 3.23 -20.55 -14.96
N ALA A 179 3.06 -19.46 -14.22
CA ALA A 179 3.73 -18.20 -14.45
C ALA A 179 4.37 -17.67 -13.15
N PRO A 180 5.42 -16.84 -13.25
CA PRO A 180 5.98 -16.18 -12.07
C PRO A 180 4.98 -15.21 -11.45
N GLY A 181 5.13 -14.95 -10.15
CA GLY A 181 4.21 -14.04 -9.47
C GLY A 181 4.52 -13.85 -7.99
N VAL A 182 3.52 -13.42 -7.22
CA VAL A 182 3.68 -13.08 -5.81
C VAL A 182 2.59 -13.75 -4.98
N ARG A 183 2.98 -14.37 -3.87
CA ARG A 183 2.09 -14.81 -2.79
C ARG A 183 2.07 -13.73 -1.70
N ILE A 184 0.88 -13.33 -1.24
CA ILE A 184 0.68 -12.44 -0.11
C ILE A 184 -0.15 -13.16 0.95
N VAL A 185 0.26 -13.08 2.21
CA VAL A 185 -0.41 -13.73 3.34
C VAL A 185 -1.37 -12.75 3.99
N VAL A 186 -2.67 -12.95 3.77
CA VAL A 186 -3.74 -12.14 4.38
C VAL A 186 -4.05 -12.62 5.80
N GLN A 187 -4.01 -13.93 6.03
CA GLN A 187 -4.10 -14.51 7.36
C GLN A 187 -3.08 -15.64 7.49
N GLY A 188 -2.20 -15.51 8.46
CA GLY A 188 -1.11 -16.44 8.69
C GLY A 188 -1.51 -17.72 9.42
N GLY A 189 -0.60 -18.69 9.39
CA GLY A 189 -0.73 -19.97 10.06
C GLY A 189 0.33 -20.95 9.58
N GLU A 190 0.19 -22.22 9.95
CA GLU A 190 1.12 -23.28 9.58
C GLU A 190 0.64 -24.02 8.33
N LEU A 191 1.41 -23.96 7.26
CA LEU A 191 1.18 -24.73 6.04
C LEU A 191 2.25 -25.82 5.87
N VAL A 192 1.87 -26.91 5.23
CA VAL A 192 2.79 -27.86 4.62
C VAL A 192 2.61 -27.78 3.12
N GLU A 193 3.65 -27.39 2.42
CA GLU A 193 3.72 -27.37 0.96
C GLU A 193 4.39 -28.66 0.47
N GLY A 194 3.65 -29.47 -0.26
CA GLY A 194 4.18 -30.64 -0.96
C GLY A 194 4.49 -30.26 -2.41
N VAL A 195 5.72 -30.48 -2.86
CA VAL A 195 6.14 -30.25 -4.25
C VAL A 195 6.55 -31.59 -4.84
N GLN A 196 6.02 -31.92 -6.02
CA GLN A 196 6.32 -33.18 -6.69
C GLN A 196 7.84 -33.43 -6.78
N GLY A 197 8.29 -34.58 -6.29
CA GLY A 197 9.68 -34.98 -6.31
C GLY A 197 10.57 -34.34 -5.23
N LYS A 198 10.00 -33.63 -4.26
CA LYS A 198 10.71 -33.01 -3.14
C LYS A 198 10.08 -33.41 -1.80
N PRO A 199 10.85 -33.37 -0.70
CA PRO A 199 10.27 -33.49 0.64
C PRO A 199 9.28 -32.36 0.92
N ASP A 200 8.27 -32.66 1.74
CA ASP A 200 7.34 -31.66 2.23
C ASP A 200 8.05 -30.53 2.98
N HIS A 201 7.63 -29.31 2.73
CA HIS A 201 8.18 -28.11 3.33
C HIS A 201 7.16 -27.45 4.28
N LYS A 202 7.57 -27.25 5.54
CA LYS A 202 6.76 -26.54 6.53
C LYS A 202 6.98 -25.05 6.43
N LEU A 203 5.86 -24.30 6.36
CA LEU A 203 5.82 -22.84 6.29
C LEU A 203 5.09 -22.30 7.51
N ASN A 204 5.73 -21.44 8.29
CA ASN A 204 5.11 -20.67 9.37
C ASN A 204 4.84 -19.27 8.85
N LEU A 205 3.67 -19.07 8.30
CA LEU A 205 3.28 -17.83 7.63
C LEU A 205 2.72 -16.82 8.64
N LYS A 206 3.11 -15.56 8.51
CA LYS A 206 2.59 -14.45 9.30
C LYS A 206 1.76 -13.52 8.43
N TYR A 207 0.81 -12.83 9.03
CA TYR A 207 0.09 -11.74 8.39
C TYR A 207 1.07 -10.74 7.77
N GLY A 208 0.90 -10.44 6.49
CA GLY A 208 1.76 -9.53 5.75
C GLY A 208 3.09 -10.13 5.27
N ASP A 209 3.31 -11.44 5.44
CA ASP A 209 4.40 -12.11 4.72
C ASP A 209 4.08 -12.12 3.22
N PHE A 210 5.13 -12.07 2.41
CA PHE A 210 5.03 -12.26 0.97
C PHE A 210 6.17 -13.12 0.45
N ALA A 211 5.99 -13.71 -0.71
CA ALA A 211 7.03 -14.47 -1.38
C ALA A 211 6.91 -14.36 -2.90
N TRP A 212 8.04 -14.15 -3.56
CA TRP A 212 8.15 -14.35 -4.99
C TRP A 212 7.97 -15.83 -5.32
N GLN A 213 7.17 -16.12 -6.32
CA GLN A 213 6.87 -17.47 -6.79
C GLN A 213 7.34 -17.61 -8.24
N ASN A 214 8.29 -18.50 -8.48
CA ASN A 214 8.64 -18.85 -9.86
C ASN A 214 7.61 -19.83 -10.43
N ALA A 215 7.47 -19.86 -11.76
CA ALA A 215 6.83 -20.99 -12.41
C ALA A 215 7.52 -22.30 -11.98
N GLY A 216 6.74 -23.31 -11.70
CA GLY A 216 7.31 -24.51 -11.09
C GLY A 216 6.44 -25.77 -11.26
N PRO A 217 6.89 -26.86 -10.65
CA PRO A 217 6.17 -28.12 -10.67
C PRO A 217 4.84 -28.04 -9.92
N VAL A 218 4.04 -29.08 -10.09
CA VAL A 218 2.80 -29.27 -9.33
C VAL A 218 3.10 -29.28 -7.82
N ARG A 219 2.28 -28.55 -7.08
CA ARG A 219 2.33 -28.48 -5.62
C ARG A 219 0.95 -28.67 -4.98
N THR A 220 0.96 -29.07 -3.73
CA THR A 220 -0.19 -29.14 -2.84
C THR A 220 0.06 -28.25 -1.63
N MET A 221 -1.00 -27.82 -0.96
CA MET A 221 -0.91 -27.12 0.32
C MET A 221 -1.86 -27.75 1.32
N ARG A 222 -1.38 -28.02 2.52
CA ARG A 222 -2.20 -28.50 3.64
C ARG A 222 -2.02 -27.54 4.82
N ASN A 223 -3.13 -27.13 5.40
CA ASN A 223 -3.12 -26.40 6.66
C ASN A 223 -2.82 -27.36 7.81
N ALA A 224 -1.63 -27.27 8.38
CA ALA A 224 -1.18 -28.09 9.51
C ALA A 224 -1.40 -27.40 10.88
N GLY A 225 -1.87 -26.13 10.86
CA GLY A 225 -2.09 -25.32 12.05
C GLY A 225 -3.50 -25.43 12.62
N LYS A 226 -3.81 -24.53 13.54
CA LYS A 226 -5.10 -24.46 14.28
C LYS A 226 -5.97 -23.27 13.85
N SER A 227 -5.46 -22.39 13.01
CA SER A 227 -6.17 -21.23 12.46
C SER A 227 -6.34 -21.36 10.95
N THR A 228 -7.37 -20.75 10.39
CA THR A 228 -7.51 -20.62 8.94
C THR A 228 -6.33 -19.85 8.37
N VAL A 229 -5.81 -20.29 7.24
CA VAL A 229 -4.83 -19.56 6.44
C VAL A 229 -5.52 -18.94 5.24
N GLU A 230 -5.23 -17.66 4.97
CA GLU A 230 -5.73 -16.97 3.78
C GLU A 230 -4.55 -16.40 2.99
N LEU A 231 -4.48 -16.76 1.72
CA LEU A 231 -3.48 -16.31 0.76
C LEU A 231 -4.14 -15.64 -0.42
N VAL A 232 -3.46 -14.63 -0.97
CA VAL A 232 -3.70 -14.13 -2.32
C VAL A 232 -2.45 -14.39 -3.13
N GLU A 233 -2.60 -15.10 -4.24
CA GLU A 233 -1.50 -15.46 -5.13
C GLU A 233 -1.75 -14.86 -6.52
N PHE A 234 -0.80 -14.03 -6.96
CA PHE A 234 -0.78 -13.44 -8.29
C PHE A 234 0.13 -14.23 -9.21
N GLU A 235 -0.26 -14.38 -10.45
CA GLU A 235 0.59 -14.80 -11.57
C GLU A 235 0.58 -13.71 -12.64
N LEU A 236 1.76 -13.39 -13.19
CA LEU A 236 1.91 -12.47 -14.31
C LEU A 236 1.38 -13.09 -15.61
N LYS A 237 0.97 -12.22 -16.54
CA LYS A 237 0.54 -12.62 -17.89
C LYS A 237 1.45 -12.07 -18.97
#